data_8d79def9f0f514e1727b123d474da66b
#
_entry.id   8d79def9f0f514e1727b123d474da66b
#
_cell.length_a   1.000
_cell.length_b   1.000
_cell.length_c   1.000
_cell.angle_alpha   90.00
_cell.angle_beta   90.00
_cell.angle_gamma   90.00
#
_symmetry.space_group_name_H-M   'P 1'
#
loop_
_entity.id
_entity.type
_entity.pdbx_description
1 polymer ?
#
loop_
_entity_poly.entity_id
_entity_poly.type
_entity_poly.pdbx_seq_one_letter_code
_entity_poly.pdbx_strand_id
1 'polypeptide(L)'
;IKLSRLGMKVILSGRNKNSLKDTQEICKTNSIVKPVDISKKSDVKDIIYEIKKEIGHVDILVNCAGINILKRDWDNIDENEWDQVIQTNINGLFYCCKAVIPLMKEKKDGLIINVSSWSGNHVSLLSGVSYTSSKHALNAMTETINMKYCNIGIRATALCPGEVATAILDKRPKKLSIEQKNKMLQPDDLGQTIVFLCQMPKHVCINELTISPTWHRRYIADLGIEEL
;
A
#
# COMPACT_ATOMS: atom_id res chain seq x y z
N ILE A 1 -5.73 11.28 -5.71
CA ILE A 1 -6.22 12.67 -5.55
C ILE A 1 -5.05 13.62 -5.30
N LYS A 2 -4.21 13.46 -4.26
CA LYS A 2 -3.09 14.37 -3.96
C LYS A 2 -2.10 14.49 -5.14
N LEU A 3 -1.69 13.38 -5.73
CA LEU A 3 -0.77 13.36 -6.87
C LEU A 3 -1.38 14.04 -8.11
N SER A 4 -2.68 13.88 -8.36
CA SER A 4 -3.34 14.57 -9.46
C SER A 4 -3.37 16.09 -9.29
N ARG A 5 -3.46 16.57 -8.03
CA ARG A 5 -3.38 18.02 -7.72
C ARG A 5 -1.99 18.62 -7.97
N LEU A 6 -0.96 17.78 -8.02
CA LEU A 6 0.40 18.16 -8.42
C LEU A 6 0.64 18.09 -9.94
N GLY A 7 -0.40 17.86 -10.73
CA GLY A 7 -0.29 17.77 -12.20
C GLY A 7 0.15 16.40 -12.72
N MET A 8 0.30 15.40 -11.86
CA MET A 8 0.67 14.06 -12.30
C MET A 8 -0.50 13.37 -13.03
N LYS A 9 -0.21 12.67 -14.12
CA LYS A 9 -1.17 11.75 -14.75
C LYS A 9 -1.32 10.52 -13.89
N VAL A 10 -2.52 10.26 -13.39
CA VAL A 10 -2.76 9.18 -12.41
C VAL A 10 -3.57 8.06 -13.04
N ILE A 11 -3.06 6.83 -12.94
CA ILE A 11 -3.81 5.62 -13.28
C ILE A 11 -4.43 5.08 -12.00
N LEU A 12 -5.75 5.07 -11.95
CA LEU A 12 -6.54 4.58 -10.83
C LEU A 12 -6.86 3.10 -11.07
N SER A 13 -6.30 2.23 -10.23
CA SER A 13 -6.44 0.79 -10.37
C SER A 13 -6.96 0.12 -9.10
N GLY A 14 -7.84 -0.84 -9.28
CA GLY A 14 -8.48 -1.60 -8.20
C GLY A 14 -9.65 -2.43 -8.73
N ARG A 15 -10.30 -3.21 -7.88
CA ARG A 15 -11.38 -4.12 -8.30
C ARG A 15 -12.72 -3.42 -8.53
N ASN A 16 -13.04 -2.39 -7.74
CA ASN A 16 -14.34 -1.72 -7.78
C ASN A 16 -14.31 -0.54 -8.78
N LYS A 17 -14.86 -0.78 -9.96
CA LYS A 17 -14.90 0.22 -11.05
C LYS A 17 -15.67 1.50 -10.66
N ASN A 18 -16.73 1.39 -9.85
CA ASN A 18 -17.52 2.56 -9.44
C ASN A 18 -16.71 3.46 -8.51
N SER A 19 -16.09 2.90 -7.46
CA SER A 19 -15.23 3.67 -6.56
C SER A 19 -14.02 4.30 -7.26
N LEU A 20 -13.51 3.66 -8.33
CA LEU A 20 -12.46 4.26 -9.14
C LEU A 20 -12.97 5.46 -9.95
N LYS A 21 -14.20 5.40 -10.49
CA LYS A 21 -14.83 6.53 -11.16
C LYS A 21 -15.12 7.69 -10.21
N ASP A 22 -15.68 7.40 -9.02
CA ASP A 22 -15.91 8.43 -8.00
C ASP A 22 -14.60 9.15 -7.65
N THR A 23 -13.50 8.39 -7.54
CA THR A 23 -12.17 8.97 -7.32
C THR A 23 -11.70 9.78 -8.52
N GLN A 24 -11.98 9.32 -9.74
CA GLN A 24 -11.64 10.03 -10.97
C GLN A 24 -12.29 11.42 -11.04
N GLU A 25 -13.54 11.53 -10.65
CA GLU A 25 -14.29 12.80 -10.63
C GLU A 25 -13.65 13.84 -9.69
N ILE A 26 -13.01 13.38 -8.61
CA ILE A 26 -12.32 14.26 -7.65
C ILE A 26 -10.90 14.66 -8.15
N CYS A 27 -10.32 13.90 -9.06
CA CYS A 27 -9.00 14.16 -9.61
C CYS A 27 -9.02 15.34 -10.57
N LYS A 28 -8.13 16.33 -10.38
CA LYS A 28 -8.08 17.57 -11.18
C LYS A 28 -7.36 17.43 -12.53
N THR A 29 -6.66 16.32 -12.74
CA THR A 29 -5.90 16.04 -13.97
C THR A 29 -6.50 14.87 -14.71
N ASN A 30 -6.06 14.65 -15.95
CA ASN A 30 -6.42 13.47 -16.73
C ASN A 30 -6.01 12.19 -15.99
N SER A 31 -6.92 11.68 -15.18
CA SER A 31 -6.80 10.37 -14.56
C SER A 31 -7.48 9.32 -15.43
N ILE A 32 -6.91 8.13 -15.44
CA ILE A 32 -7.38 7.00 -16.23
C ILE A 32 -7.83 5.90 -15.26
N VAL A 33 -9.04 5.39 -15.45
CA VAL A 33 -9.54 4.25 -14.67
C VAL A 33 -9.20 2.95 -15.39
N LYS A 34 -8.41 2.10 -14.75
CA LYS A 34 -8.03 0.76 -15.23
C LYS A 34 -8.37 -0.27 -14.13
N PRO A 35 -9.55 -0.89 -14.14
CA PRO A 35 -9.90 -1.92 -13.17
C PRO A 35 -8.96 -3.13 -13.28
N VAL A 36 -8.50 -3.63 -12.14
CA VAL A 36 -7.60 -4.78 -12.07
C VAL A 36 -7.77 -5.53 -10.76
N ASP A 37 -7.72 -6.85 -10.81
CA ASP A 37 -7.53 -7.69 -9.64
C ASP A 37 -6.05 -8.10 -9.56
N ILE A 38 -5.29 -7.46 -8.67
CA ILE A 38 -3.85 -7.73 -8.55
C ILE A 38 -3.54 -9.14 -8.07
N SER A 39 -4.50 -9.87 -7.47
CA SER A 39 -4.35 -11.28 -7.12
C SER A 39 -4.20 -12.18 -8.34
N LYS A 40 -4.58 -11.70 -9.53
CA LYS A 40 -4.50 -12.42 -10.80
C LYS A 40 -3.30 -11.92 -11.61
N LYS A 41 -2.32 -12.79 -11.79
CA LYS A 41 -1.08 -12.48 -12.53
C LYS A 41 -1.35 -12.06 -13.99
N SER A 42 -2.36 -12.65 -14.66
CA SER A 42 -2.79 -12.27 -16.02
C SER A 42 -3.22 -10.81 -16.06
N ASP A 43 -4.18 -10.46 -15.18
CA ASP A 43 -4.79 -9.12 -15.16
C ASP A 43 -3.71 -8.03 -14.97
N VAL A 44 -2.72 -8.29 -14.08
CA VAL A 44 -1.61 -7.35 -13.88
C VAL A 44 -0.74 -7.23 -15.13
N LYS A 45 -0.45 -8.33 -15.81
CA LYS A 45 0.33 -8.28 -17.07
C LYS A 45 -0.39 -7.50 -18.15
N ASP A 46 -1.68 -7.76 -18.32
CA ASP A 46 -2.49 -7.15 -19.37
C ASP A 46 -2.61 -5.64 -19.15
N ILE A 47 -2.89 -5.21 -17.91
CA ILE A 47 -3.00 -3.77 -17.62
C ILE A 47 -1.67 -3.03 -17.79
N ILE A 48 -0.54 -3.62 -17.40
CA ILE A 48 0.77 -2.99 -17.59
C ILE A 48 1.14 -2.95 -19.07
N TYR A 49 0.78 -3.96 -19.85
CA TYR A 49 0.96 -3.93 -21.31
C TYR A 49 0.14 -2.79 -21.95
N GLU A 50 -1.12 -2.61 -21.55
CA GLU A 50 -1.94 -1.50 -22.01
C GLU A 50 -1.33 -0.15 -21.63
N ILE A 51 -0.88 0.01 -20.39
CA ILE A 51 -0.22 1.23 -19.91
C ILE A 51 1.04 1.52 -20.75
N LYS A 52 1.86 0.52 -21.02
CA LYS A 52 3.04 0.68 -21.88
C LYS A 52 2.64 1.16 -23.28
N LYS A 53 1.58 0.62 -23.87
CA LYS A 53 1.10 0.99 -25.20
C LYS A 53 0.53 2.42 -25.23
N GLU A 54 -0.24 2.82 -24.21
CA GLU A 54 -0.95 4.11 -24.16
C GLU A 54 -0.08 5.27 -23.68
N ILE A 55 0.88 5.00 -22.78
CA ILE A 55 1.63 6.03 -22.03
C ILE A 55 3.14 5.88 -22.25
N GLY A 56 3.62 4.66 -22.46
CA GLY A 56 5.02 4.35 -22.72
C GLY A 56 5.83 4.02 -21.46
N HIS A 57 5.50 4.59 -20.30
CA HIS A 57 6.29 4.43 -19.07
C HIS A 57 5.44 4.52 -17.80
N VAL A 58 6.05 4.15 -16.68
CA VAL A 58 5.53 4.35 -15.33
C VAL A 58 6.66 4.94 -14.48
N ASP A 59 6.47 6.16 -13.97
CA ASP A 59 7.46 6.84 -13.11
C ASP A 59 7.33 6.40 -11.66
N ILE A 60 6.08 6.24 -11.20
CA ILE A 60 5.75 5.95 -9.80
C ILE A 60 4.73 4.83 -9.75
N LEU A 61 5.02 3.79 -8.98
CA LEU A 61 4.07 2.73 -8.63
C LEU A 61 3.74 2.84 -7.15
N VAL A 62 2.46 3.04 -6.83
CA VAL A 62 1.97 2.99 -5.44
C VAL A 62 1.16 1.72 -5.24
N ASN A 63 1.72 0.75 -4.57
CA ASN A 63 1.04 -0.48 -4.17
C ASN A 63 0.32 -0.25 -2.84
N CYS A 64 -0.96 0.13 -2.92
CA CYS A 64 -1.81 0.42 -1.75
C CYS A 64 -2.81 -0.71 -1.46
N ALA A 65 -2.98 -1.65 -2.39
CA ALA A 65 -3.92 -2.75 -2.21
C ALA A 65 -3.45 -3.70 -1.10
N GLY A 66 -4.37 -4.05 -0.23
CA GLY A 66 -4.13 -5.01 0.84
C GLY A 66 -5.44 -5.36 1.54
N ILE A 67 -5.51 -6.57 2.04
CA ILE A 67 -6.67 -7.07 2.78
C ILE A 67 -6.25 -7.65 4.12
N ASN A 68 -7.20 -7.75 5.02
CA ASN A 68 -7.14 -8.57 6.21
C ASN A 68 -8.48 -9.31 6.38
N ILE A 69 -8.51 -10.29 7.25
CA ILE A 69 -9.64 -11.17 7.51
C ILE A 69 -10.17 -10.96 8.93
N LEU A 70 -11.38 -11.44 9.22
CA LEU A 70 -12.01 -11.28 10.53
C LEU A 70 -11.43 -12.29 11.53
N LYS A 71 -11.46 -13.58 11.21
CA LYS A 71 -10.90 -14.67 12.01
C LYS A 71 -9.42 -14.80 11.65
N ARG A 72 -8.52 -14.28 12.48
CA ARG A 72 -7.12 -14.08 12.12
C ARG A 72 -6.10 -14.66 13.09
N ASP A 73 -6.57 -15.28 14.15
CA ASP A 73 -5.72 -15.96 15.12
C ASP A 73 -5.53 -17.45 14.76
N TRP A 74 -4.48 -18.06 15.29
CA TRP A 74 -4.09 -19.43 14.96
C TRP A 74 -5.20 -20.46 15.14
N ASP A 75 -6.05 -20.29 16.16
CA ASP A 75 -7.09 -21.27 16.49
C ASP A 75 -8.32 -21.17 15.56
N ASN A 76 -8.50 -20.04 14.87
CA ASN A 76 -9.73 -19.71 14.15
C ASN A 76 -9.54 -19.33 12.69
N ILE A 77 -8.30 -19.24 12.20
CA ILE A 77 -8.03 -18.83 10.82
C ILE A 77 -8.46 -19.95 9.86
N ASP A 78 -9.17 -19.57 8.81
CA ASP A 78 -9.48 -20.46 7.69
C ASP A 78 -8.35 -20.44 6.67
N GLU A 79 -7.95 -21.60 6.16
CA GLU A 79 -6.83 -21.73 5.22
C GLU A 79 -7.09 -21.00 3.91
N ASN A 80 -8.33 -20.99 3.40
CA ASN A 80 -8.66 -20.24 2.19
C ASN A 80 -8.61 -18.72 2.44
N GLU A 81 -9.00 -18.26 3.63
CA GLU A 81 -8.86 -16.85 4.01
C GLU A 81 -7.37 -16.45 4.18
N TRP A 82 -6.54 -17.36 4.73
CA TRP A 82 -5.09 -17.21 4.72
C TRP A 82 -4.57 -17.02 3.30
N ASP A 83 -4.90 -17.94 2.39
CA ASP A 83 -4.47 -17.91 1.00
C ASP A 83 -4.89 -16.62 0.29
N GLN A 84 -6.09 -16.11 0.56
CA GLN A 84 -6.55 -14.83 0.02
C GLN A 84 -5.66 -13.66 0.46
N VAL A 85 -5.24 -13.63 1.73
CA VAL A 85 -4.34 -12.59 2.24
C VAL A 85 -2.97 -12.69 1.56
N ILE A 86 -2.39 -13.88 1.51
CA ILE A 86 -1.09 -14.12 0.86
C ILE A 86 -1.16 -13.77 -0.63
N GLN A 87 -2.20 -14.22 -1.32
CA GLN A 87 -2.38 -13.99 -2.74
C GLN A 87 -2.53 -12.50 -3.08
N THR A 88 -3.24 -11.73 -2.24
CA THR A 88 -3.42 -10.29 -2.46
C THR A 88 -2.20 -9.50 -2.00
N ASN A 89 -1.78 -9.70 -0.74
CA ASN A 89 -0.80 -8.81 -0.09
C ASN A 89 0.64 -9.10 -0.52
N ILE A 90 0.96 -10.36 -0.88
CA ILE A 90 2.31 -10.78 -1.29
C ILE A 90 2.37 -10.97 -2.81
N ASN A 91 1.61 -11.94 -3.33
CA ASN A 91 1.71 -12.30 -4.74
C ASN A 91 1.26 -11.15 -5.65
N GLY A 92 0.16 -10.47 -5.31
CA GLY A 92 -0.34 -9.32 -6.06
C GLY A 92 0.66 -8.17 -6.12
N LEU A 93 1.26 -7.82 -4.98
CA LEU A 93 2.31 -6.80 -4.93
C LEU A 93 3.52 -7.22 -5.76
N PHE A 94 3.97 -8.47 -5.63
CA PHE A 94 5.07 -9.02 -6.43
C PHE A 94 4.77 -8.91 -7.93
N TYR A 95 3.56 -9.25 -8.36
CA TYR A 95 3.19 -9.16 -9.79
C TYR A 95 3.25 -7.71 -10.29
N CYS A 96 2.75 -6.75 -9.51
CA CYS A 96 2.81 -5.34 -9.87
C CYS A 96 4.25 -4.83 -9.99
N CYS A 97 5.08 -5.09 -8.98
CA CYS A 97 6.50 -4.70 -9.02
C CYS A 97 7.23 -5.35 -10.20
N LYS A 98 7.05 -6.68 -10.39
CA LYS A 98 7.70 -7.43 -11.47
C LYS A 98 7.31 -6.93 -12.87
N ALA A 99 6.07 -6.48 -13.04
CA ALA A 99 5.58 -5.99 -14.32
C ALA A 99 6.05 -4.56 -14.62
N VAL A 100 6.18 -3.70 -13.60
CA VAL A 100 6.56 -2.29 -13.76
C VAL A 100 8.07 -2.09 -13.84
N ILE A 101 8.87 -2.86 -13.10
CA ILE A 101 10.33 -2.73 -13.06
C ILE A 101 10.99 -2.69 -14.45
N PRO A 102 10.60 -3.51 -15.46
CA PRO A 102 11.17 -3.40 -16.80
C PRO A 102 10.99 -2.02 -17.43
N LEU A 103 9.84 -1.36 -17.25
CA LEU A 103 9.58 -0.02 -17.77
C LEU A 103 10.45 1.04 -17.09
N MET A 104 10.62 0.93 -15.78
CA MET A 104 11.51 1.80 -15.00
C MET A 104 12.98 1.59 -15.39
N LYS A 105 13.39 0.35 -15.72
CA LYS A 105 14.73 0.04 -16.21
C LYS A 105 15.00 0.70 -17.57
N GLU A 106 14.07 0.64 -18.51
CA GLU A 106 14.19 1.31 -19.81
C GLU A 106 14.42 2.82 -19.63
N LYS A 107 13.76 3.43 -18.64
CA LYS A 107 13.89 4.86 -18.31
C LYS A 107 15.09 5.21 -17.44
N LYS A 108 15.71 4.22 -16.78
CA LYS A 108 16.75 4.37 -15.75
C LYS A 108 16.30 5.28 -14.60
N ASP A 109 15.03 5.22 -14.25
CA ASP A 109 14.42 6.00 -13.18
C ASP A 109 13.10 5.35 -12.76
N GLY A 110 12.79 5.36 -11.47
CA GLY A 110 11.51 4.89 -10.98
C GLY A 110 11.41 4.96 -9.45
N LEU A 111 10.18 5.14 -8.97
CA LEU A 111 9.86 5.09 -7.55
C LEU A 111 8.74 4.09 -7.31
N ILE A 112 8.98 3.13 -6.43
CA ILE A 112 7.97 2.16 -5.97
C ILE A 112 7.67 2.48 -4.50
N ILE A 113 6.41 2.73 -4.18
CA ILE A 113 5.94 2.93 -2.81
C ILE A 113 5.03 1.76 -2.46
N ASN A 114 5.51 0.90 -1.58
CA ASN A 114 4.76 -0.24 -1.08
C ASN A 114 4.12 0.11 0.26
N VAL A 115 2.80 0.23 0.30
CA VAL A 115 2.08 0.52 1.54
C VAL A 115 2.03 -0.74 2.41
N SER A 116 2.96 -0.79 3.34
CA SER A 116 3.08 -1.83 4.35
C SER A 116 2.12 -1.57 5.52
N SER A 117 2.62 -1.66 6.71
CA SER A 117 1.92 -1.43 7.97
C SER A 117 2.93 -1.32 9.11
N TRP A 118 2.54 -0.76 10.25
CA TRP A 118 3.22 -0.99 11.52
C TRP A 118 3.50 -2.48 11.78
N SER A 119 2.56 -3.35 11.36
CA SER A 119 2.69 -4.80 11.43
C SER A 119 3.72 -5.40 10.46
N GLY A 120 4.37 -4.61 9.64
CA GLY A 120 5.53 -5.04 8.85
C GLY A 120 6.83 -5.04 9.64
N ASN A 121 6.86 -4.32 10.77
CA ASN A 121 8.02 -4.20 11.66
C ASN A 121 7.75 -4.74 13.06
N HIS A 122 6.48 -4.89 13.43
CA HIS A 122 6.07 -5.32 14.76
C HIS A 122 5.03 -6.41 14.69
N VAL A 123 5.24 -7.47 15.44
CA VAL A 123 4.25 -8.56 15.59
C VAL A 123 3.12 -8.12 16.51
N SER A 124 1.89 -8.43 16.16
CA SER A 124 0.70 -8.14 16.96
C SER A 124 -0.38 -9.18 16.74
N LEU A 125 -0.91 -9.74 17.82
CA LEU A 125 -2.05 -10.64 17.77
C LEU A 125 -3.29 -9.98 17.15
N LEU A 126 -3.48 -8.66 17.40
CA LEU A 126 -4.57 -7.90 16.81
C LEU A 126 -4.54 -7.88 15.27
N SER A 127 -3.36 -7.89 14.68
CA SER A 127 -3.18 -7.90 13.22
C SER A 127 -3.40 -9.29 12.62
N GLY A 128 -3.14 -10.33 13.42
CA GLY A 128 -3.24 -11.72 13.02
C GLY A 128 -2.04 -12.22 12.22
N VAL A 129 -1.93 -13.55 12.11
CA VAL A 129 -0.75 -14.22 11.56
C VAL A 129 -0.58 -13.94 10.06
N SER A 130 -1.64 -14.06 9.24
CA SER A 130 -1.55 -13.88 7.78
C SER A 130 -1.15 -12.45 7.40
N TYR A 131 -1.80 -11.47 8.02
CA TYR A 131 -1.52 -10.06 7.73
C TYR A 131 -0.11 -9.67 8.16
N THR A 132 0.28 -10.00 9.39
CA THR A 132 1.61 -9.69 9.93
C THR A 132 2.70 -10.31 9.06
N SER A 133 2.59 -11.60 8.73
CA SER A 133 3.54 -12.28 7.85
C SER A 133 3.61 -11.63 6.47
N SER A 134 2.45 -11.26 5.89
CA SER A 134 2.40 -10.62 4.59
C SER A 134 3.09 -9.25 4.57
N LYS A 135 2.98 -8.47 5.66
CA LYS A 135 3.58 -7.13 5.73
C LYS A 135 5.09 -7.18 6.02
N HIS A 136 5.57 -8.16 6.78
CA HIS A 136 7.01 -8.43 6.92
C HIS A 136 7.63 -8.85 5.58
N ALA A 137 6.97 -9.76 4.86
CA ALA A 137 7.41 -10.17 3.52
C ALA A 137 7.47 -8.98 2.54
N LEU A 138 6.50 -8.07 2.62
CA LEU A 138 6.45 -6.85 1.79
C LEU A 138 7.68 -5.95 2.07
N ASN A 139 8.05 -5.74 3.33
CA ASN A 139 9.22 -4.93 3.70
C ASN A 139 10.49 -5.57 3.13
N ALA A 140 10.68 -6.88 3.31
CA ALA A 140 11.81 -7.62 2.75
C ALA A 140 11.87 -7.53 1.22
N MET A 141 10.73 -7.68 0.53
CA MET A 141 10.68 -7.51 -0.94
C MET A 141 11.06 -6.09 -1.36
N THR A 142 10.64 -5.08 -0.61
CA THR A 142 10.97 -3.67 -0.91
C THR A 142 12.48 -3.43 -0.83
N GLU A 143 13.12 -3.95 0.20
CA GLU A 143 14.57 -3.86 0.37
C GLU A 143 15.32 -4.55 -0.78
N THR A 144 14.88 -5.76 -1.20
CA THR A 144 15.52 -6.47 -2.32
C THR A 144 15.44 -5.70 -3.65
N ILE A 145 14.39 -4.89 -3.85
CA ILE A 145 14.31 -3.99 -5.02
C ILE A 145 15.43 -2.95 -4.96
N ASN A 146 15.62 -2.30 -3.81
CA ASN A 146 16.69 -1.32 -3.63
C ASN A 146 18.07 -1.94 -3.82
N MET A 147 18.33 -3.09 -3.19
CA MET A 147 19.61 -3.82 -3.36
C MET A 147 19.92 -4.17 -4.83
N LYS A 148 18.88 -4.54 -5.60
CA LYS A 148 19.07 -5.01 -6.97
C LYS A 148 19.14 -3.89 -8.01
N TYR A 149 18.48 -2.76 -7.79
CA TYR A 149 18.23 -1.78 -8.85
C TYR A 149 18.67 -0.35 -8.50
N CYS A 150 19.31 -0.11 -7.36
CA CYS A 150 19.83 1.21 -6.97
C CYS A 150 20.80 1.80 -8.01
N ASN A 151 21.62 0.95 -8.64
CA ASN A 151 22.60 1.36 -9.64
C ASN A 151 21.98 1.82 -10.98
N ILE A 152 20.70 1.62 -11.18
CA ILE A 152 19.97 2.06 -12.37
C ILE A 152 18.85 3.06 -12.05
N GLY A 153 18.88 3.67 -10.86
CA GLY A 153 18.00 4.77 -10.47
C GLY A 153 16.60 4.36 -10.04
N ILE A 154 16.34 3.08 -9.76
CA ILE A 154 15.06 2.63 -9.20
C ILE A 154 15.15 2.63 -7.67
N ARG A 155 14.17 3.26 -7.03
CA ARG A 155 14.03 3.38 -5.58
C ARG A 155 12.74 2.75 -5.12
N ALA A 156 12.76 2.11 -3.97
CA ALA A 156 11.56 1.55 -3.37
C ALA A 156 11.46 1.94 -1.89
N THR A 157 10.27 2.30 -1.44
CA THR A 157 9.97 2.66 -0.06
C THR A 157 8.92 1.72 0.51
N ALA A 158 9.19 1.14 1.67
CA ALA A 158 8.18 0.54 2.51
C ALA A 158 7.53 1.63 3.39
N LEU A 159 6.31 2.05 3.06
CA LEU A 159 5.55 2.97 3.90
C LEU A 159 4.78 2.15 4.95
N CYS A 160 5.13 2.32 6.22
CA CYS A 160 4.64 1.54 7.34
C CYS A 160 3.70 2.37 8.24
N PRO A 161 2.44 2.58 7.85
CA PRO A 161 1.51 3.33 8.68
C PRO A 161 1.07 2.52 9.90
N GLY A 162 0.85 3.23 11.00
CA GLY A 162 0.06 2.76 12.12
C GLY A 162 -1.42 2.63 11.77
N GLU A 163 -2.29 2.85 12.73
CA GLU A 163 -3.73 2.72 12.50
C GLU A 163 -4.26 3.88 11.65
N VAL A 164 -4.90 3.55 10.54
CA VAL A 164 -5.52 4.50 9.61
C VAL A 164 -7.03 4.28 9.59
N ALA A 165 -7.80 5.34 9.70
CA ALA A 165 -9.27 5.32 9.67
C ALA A 165 -9.82 4.97 8.28
N THR A 166 -9.79 3.70 7.93
CA THR A 166 -10.23 3.15 6.63
C THR A 166 -11.15 1.95 6.81
N ALA A 167 -11.83 1.54 5.75
CA ALA A 167 -12.73 0.38 5.75
C ALA A 167 -12.07 -0.96 6.14
N ILE A 168 -10.74 -1.07 6.11
CA ILE A 168 -10.05 -2.28 6.59
C ILE A 168 -10.30 -2.51 8.09
N LEU A 169 -10.60 -1.46 8.85
CA LEU A 169 -10.92 -1.52 10.27
C LEU A 169 -12.25 -2.23 10.55
N ASP A 170 -13.17 -2.27 9.58
CA ASP A 170 -14.46 -2.95 9.71
C ASP A 170 -14.28 -4.48 9.80
N LYS A 171 -13.11 -4.98 9.41
CA LYS A 171 -12.67 -6.39 9.59
C LYS A 171 -12.08 -6.67 10.97
N ARG A 172 -12.13 -5.73 11.91
CA ARG A 172 -11.66 -5.98 13.28
C ARG A 172 -12.67 -6.78 14.08
N PRO A 173 -12.20 -7.67 14.98
CA PRO A 173 -13.09 -8.39 15.90
C PRO A 173 -13.92 -7.44 16.78
N LYS A 174 -13.35 -6.32 17.22
CA LYS A 174 -14.04 -5.27 17.98
C LYS A 174 -14.20 -4.02 17.12
N LYS A 175 -15.45 -3.56 16.98
CA LYS A 175 -15.74 -2.31 16.27
C LYS A 175 -15.18 -1.11 17.04
N LEU A 176 -14.76 -0.12 16.29
CA LEU A 176 -14.20 1.12 16.82
C LEU A 176 -15.26 2.22 16.85
N SER A 177 -15.23 3.05 17.89
CA SER A 177 -16.05 4.26 17.97
C SER A 177 -15.59 5.33 16.98
N ILE A 178 -16.43 6.32 16.73
CA ILE A 178 -16.06 7.49 15.90
C ILE A 178 -14.90 8.25 16.55
N GLU A 179 -14.93 8.40 17.88
CA GLU A 179 -13.87 9.08 18.62
C GLU A 179 -12.51 8.37 18.45
N GLN A 180 -12.48 7.04 18.57
CA GLN A 180 -11.28 6.25 18.33
C GLN A 180 -10.77 6.40 16.89
N LYS A 181 -11.67 6.40 15.91
CA LYS A 181 -11.29 6.61 14.50
C LYS A 181 -10.73 8.02 14.25
N ASN A 182 -11.23 9.05 14.96
CA ASN A 182 -10.74 10.42 14.84
C ASN A 182 -9.31 10.61 15.43
N LYS A 183 -8.91 9.76 16.37
CA LYS A 183 -7.55 9.75 16.94
C LYS A 183 -6.52 9.02 16.06
N MET A 184 -6.97 8.33 15.01
CA MET A 184 -6.10 7.60 14.06
C MET A 184 -5.56 8.50 12.96
N LEU A 185 -4.57 7.99 12.22
CA LEU A 185 -4.22 8.58 10.93
C LEU A 185 -5.45 8.59 10.00
N GLN A 186 -5.56 9.63 9.21
CA GLN A 186 -6.57 9.72 8.17
C GLN A 186 -5.98 9.33 6.80
N PRO A 187 -6.78 8.88 5.83
CA PRO A 187 -6.29 8.59 4.47
C PRO A 187 -5.53 9.76 3.83
N ASP A 188 -5.90 10.99 4.21
CA ASP A 188 -5.26 12.21 3.71
C ASP A 188 -3.81 12.36 4.20
N ASP A 189 -3.50 11.90 5.42
CA ASP A 189 -2.15 11.92 5.99
C ASP A 189 -1.21 11.00 5.18
N LEU A 190 -1.70 9.82 4.78
CA LEU A 190 -0.96 8.93 3.90
C LEU A 190 -0.77 9.54 2.51
N GLY A 191 -1.80 10.19 1.99
CA GLY A 191 -1.72 10.92 0.73
C GLY A 191 -0.64 11.99 0.76
N GLN A 192 -0.52 12.75 1.85
CA GLN A 192 0.52 13.77 2.04
C GLN A 192 1.91 13.14 2.17
N THR A 193 2.02 12.04 2.89
CA THR A 193 3.27 11.28 3.02
C THR A 193 3.75 10.75 1.66
N ILE A 194 2.85 10.23 0.83
CA ILE A 194 3.19 9.77 -0.52
C ILE A 194 3.67 10.94 -1.39
N VAL A 195 3.04 12.12 -1.28
CA VAL A 195 3.52 13.33 -1.96
C VAL A 195 4.94 13.67 -1.54
N PHE A 196 5.23 13.66 -0.24
CA PHE A 196 6.58 13.90 0.29
C PHE A 196 7.61 12.92 -0.31
N LEU A 197 7.29 11.62 -0.36
CA LEU A 197 8.17 10.61 -0.96
C LEU A 197 8.42 10.86 -2.46
N CYS A 198 7.38 11.29 -3.19
CA CYS A 198 7.49 11.61 -4.62
C CYS A 198 8.35 12.85 -4.90
N GLN A 199 8.42 13.77 -3.96
CA GLN A 199 9.20 15.02 -4.09
C GLN A 199 10.66 14.88 -3.69
N MET A 200 11.08 13.73 -3.14
CA MET A 200 12.49 13.50 -2.81
C MET A 200 13.37 13.53 -4.05
N PRO A 201 14.57 14.15 -3.95
CA PRO A 201 15.55 14.13 -5.03
C PRO A 201 15.87 12.72 -5.48
N LYS A 202 16.16 12.52 -6.76
CA LYS A 202 16.36 11.19 -7.35
C LYS A 202 17.50 10.38 -6.73
N HIS A 203 18.50 11.02 -6.14
CA HIS A 203 19.61 10.37 -5.46
C HIS A 203 19.28 9.96 -4.01
N VAL A 204 18.12 10.36 -3.49
CA VAL A 204 17.67 10.01 -2.14
C VAL A 204 16.68 8.84 -2.22
N CYS A 205 16.95 7.78 -1.48
CA CYS A 205 16.02 6.69 -1.25
C CYS A 205 15.63 6.65 0.22
N ILE A 206 14.36 6.82 0.52
CA ILE A 206 13.80 6.53 1.84
C ILE A 206 13.40 5.07 1.83
N ASN A 207 14.23 4.18 2.38
CA ASN A 207 14.02 2.74 2.31
C ASN A 207 12.77 2.31 3.05
N GLU A 208 12.56 2.91 4.23
CA GLU A 208 11.41 2.68 5.08
C GLU A 208 10.96 3.98 5.74
N LEU A 209 9.66 4.17 5.85
CA LEU A 209 9.07 5.30 6.55
C LEU A 209 7.90 4.83 7.41
N THR A 210 8.08 4.89 8.72
CA THR A 210 7.03 4.58 9.69
C THR A 210 6.35 5.87 10.13
N ILE A 211 5.01 5.91 10.03
CA ILE A 211 4.17 7.00 10.54
C ILE A 211 3.08 6.41 11.44
N SER A 212 2.77 7.07 12.52
CA SER A 212 1.73 6.62 13.45
C SER A 212 0.93 7.81 13.97
N PRO A 213 -0.32 7.59 14.45
CA PRO A 213 -1.03 8.65 15.13
C PRO A 213 -0.30 9.01 16.43
N THR A 214 -0.38 10.26 16.84
CA THR A 214 0.17 10.71 18.14
C THR A 214 -0.46 9.91 19.29
N TRP A 215 -1.76 9.67 19.24
CA TRP A 215 -2.47 8.77 20.14
C TRP A 215 -2.31 7.32 19.68
N HIS A 216 -1.09 6.78 19.86
CA HIS A 216 -0.78 5.43 19.44
C HIS A 216 -1.29 4.42 20.47
N ARG A 217 -2.26 3.59 20.09
CA ARG A 217 -2.95 2.64 20.98
C ARG A 217 -2.02 1.82 21.85
N ARG A 218 -0.95 1.24 21.29
CA ARG A 218 0.01 0.43 22.05
C ARG A 218 0.72 1.27 23.14
N TYR A 219 1.12 2.50 22.80
CA TYR A 219 1.80 3.37 23.77
C TYR A 219 0.85 3.79 24.88
N ILE A 220 -0.41 4.06 24.53
CA ILE A 220 -1.45 4.39 25.52
C ILE A 220 -1.72 3.23 26.46
N ALA A 221 -1.79 1.99 25.92
CA ALA A 221 -1.93 0.78 26.74
C ALA A 221 -0.72 0.55 27.67
N ASP A 222 0.49 0.78 27.17
CA ASP A 222 1.72 0.67 27.97
C ASP A 222 1.76 1.71 29.12
N LEU A 223 1.06 2.84 28.99
CA LEU A 223 0.87 3.85 30.04
C LEU A 223 -0.23 3.49 31.05
N GLY A 224 -0.92 2.37 30.87
CA GLY A 224 -2.06 1.96 31.71
C GLY A 224 -3.30 2.84 31.57
N ILE A 225 -3.39 3.60 30.48
CA ILE A 225 -4.56 4.45 30.19
C ILE A 225 -5.60 3.59 29.46
N GLU A 226 -6.79 3.47 30.05
CA GLU A 226 -7.89 2.78 29.38
C GLU A 226 -8.30 3.53 28.10
N GLU A 227 -8.43 2.78 27.00
CA GLU A 227 -8.99 3.34 25.77
C GLU A 227 -10.50 3.63 25.96
N LEU A 228 -10.87 4.89 25.85
CA LEU A 228 -12.25 5.32 25.78
C LEU A 228 -12.97 4.75 24.54
#